data_26ebbd2854b30489f2364fa09edcba50
#
_entry.id   26ebbd2854b30489f2364fa09edcba50
#
_cell.length_a   1.000
_cell.length_b   1.000
_cell.length_c   1.000
_cell.angle_alpha   90.00
_cell.angle_beta   90.00
_cell.angle_gamma   90.00
#
_symmetry.space_group_name_H-M   'P 1'
#
loop_
_entity.id
_entity.type
_entity.pdbx_description
1 polymer ?
#
loop_
_entity_poly.entity_id
_entity_poly.type
_entity_poly.pdbx_seq_one_letter_code
_entity_poly.pdbx_strand_id
1 'polypeptide(L)'
;MNEKNFGPQVHIMDHPLVAHKLTIMRDKNTSVKDFRELVSEIGMLITYEATRDLPMTTKHIETPICEMDAPTLAGKKFAVVPILRAGLGLVPITSMRSSRAESCATKHQEPLPTNP
;
A
#
# COMPACT_ATOMS: atom_id res chain seq x y z
N MET A 1 -8.87 -4.44 -28.13
CA MET A 1 -7.60 -4.31 -27.37
C MET A 1 -7.02 -5.69 -27.19
N ASN A 2 -5.80 -5.94 -27.68
CA ASN A 2 -5.20 -7.26 -27.59
C ASN A 2 -4.99 -7.62 -26.11
N GLU A 3 -5.70 -8.64 -25.66
CA GLU A 3 -5.37 -9.32 -24.42
C GLU A 3 -3.99 -9.94 -24.56
N LYS A 4 -2.97 -9.20 -24.18
CA LYS A 4 -1.64 -9.77 -23.99
C LYS A 4 -1.77 -10.69 -22.79
N ASN A 5 -1.67 -11.98 -23.05
CA ASN A 5 -1.73 -13.03 -22.04
C ASN A 5 -0.43 -12.97 -21.21
N PHE A 6 -0.43 -12.14 -20.18
CA PHE A 6 0.74 -11.90 -19.32
C PHE A 6 0.99 -13.03 -18.31
N GLY A 7 0.22 -14.12 -18.39
CA GLY A 7 0.32 -15.23 -17.46
C GLY A 7 -0.49 -15.03 -16.16
N PRO A 8 -0.66 -16.10 -15.37
CA PRO A 8 -1.58 -16.11 -14.22
C PRO A 8 -1.14 -15.24 -13.03
N GLN A 9 0.08 -14.74 -13.03
CA GLN A 9 0.64 -13.92 -11.95
C GLN A 9 0.49 -12.41 -12.19
N VAL A 10 -0.04 -12.02 -13.36
CA VAL A 10 -0.22 -10.61 -13.72
C VAL A 10 -1.69 -10.23 -13.61
N HIS A 11 -1.99 -9.34 -12.69
CA HIS A 11 -3.32 -8.77 -12.52
C HIS A 11 -3.40 -7.41 -13.21
N ILE A 12 -4.27 -7.31 -14.21
CA ILE A 12 -4.47 -6.06 -14.96
C ILE A 12 -5.62 -5.31 -14.27
N MET A 13 -5.32 -4.10 -13.82
CA MET A 13 -6.34 -3.22 -13.26
C MET A 13 -7.07 -2.49 -14.39
N ASP A 14 -8.25 -2.96 -14.72
CA ASP A 14 -9.14 -2.33 -15.70
C ASP A 14 -10.24 -1.53 -14.97
N HIS A 15 -9.90 -0.31 -14.60
CA HIS A 15 -10.83 0.59 -13.93
C HIS A 15 -10.84 1.97 -14.61
N PRO A 16 -12.02 2.52 -14.98
CA PRO A 16 -12.14 3.79 -15.71
C PRO A 16 -11.44 4.96 -15.02
N LEU A 17 -11.51 5.04 -13.69
CA LEU A 17 -10.86 6.10 -12.92
C LEU A 17 -9.32 6.02 -13.01
N VAL A 18 -8.76 4.82 -13.00
CA VAL A 18 -7.31 4.63 -13.17
C VAL A 18 -6.89 5.02 -14.59
N ALA A 19 -7.63 4.61 -15.60
CA ALA A 19 -7.38 4.98 -16.99
C ALA A 19 -7.42 6.50 -17.20
N HIS A 20 -8.41 7.18 -16.61
CA HIS A 20 -8.52 8.64 -16.64
C HIS A 20 -7.31 9.33 -16.00
N LYS A 21 -6.92 8.92 -14.79
CA LYS A 21 -5.76 9.48 -14.09
C LYS A 21 -4.45 9.23 -14.83
N LEU A 22 -4.28 8.05 -15.43
CA LEU A 22 -3.13 7.73 -16.28
C LEU A 22 -3.07 8.62 -17.52
N THR A 23 -4.20 8.97 -18.11
CA THR A 23 -4.25 9.88 -19.27
C THR A 23 -3.70 11.26 -18.88
N ILE A 24 -4.17 11.82 -17.76
CA ILE A 24 -3.69 13.13 -17.26
C ILE A 24 -2.19 13.03 -16.91
N MET A 25 -1.76 11.97 -16.26
CA MET A 25 -0.36 11.78 -15.86
C MET A 25 0.59 11.71 -17.07
N ARG A 26 0.10 11.19 -18.21
CA ARG A 26 0.89 11.07 -19.46
C ARG A 26 0.93 12.34 -20.31
N ASP A 27 0.09 13.32 -19.99
CA ASP A 27 0.11 14.59 -20.71
C ASP A 27 1.40 15.34 -20.43
N LYS A 28 2.09 15.77 -21.49
CA LYS A 28 3.34 16.54 -21.40
C LYS A 28 3.20 17.89 -20.68
N ASN A 29 1.97 18.40 -20.61
CA ASN A 29 1.67 19.68 -19.96
C ASN A 29 1.37 19.52 -18.45
N THR A 30 1.28 18.30 -17.95
CA THR A 30 1.04 18.03 -16.52
C THR A 30 2.20 18.56 -15.69
N SER A 31 1.89 19.39 -14.70
CA SER A 31 2.90 19.95 -13.81
C SER A 31 3.56 18.85 -12.95
N VAL A 32 4.78 19.10 -12.46
CA VAL A 32 5.48 18.18 -11.56
C VAL A 32 4.69 17.96 -10.27
N LYS A 33 3.95 18.97 -9.81
CA LYS A 33 3.09 18.85 -8.63
C LYS A 33 1.95 17.89 -8.90
N ASP A 34 1.19 18.14 -9.98
CA ASP A 34 0.03 17.32 -10.34
C ASP A 34 0.46 15.88 -10.65
N PHE A 35 1.60 15.71 -11.31
CA PHE A 35 2.18 14.38 -11.54
C PHE A 35 2.40 13.60 -10.24
N ARG A 36 2.98 14.24 -9.21
CA ARG A 36 3.20 13.60 -7.90
C ARG A 36 1.90 13.24 -7.20
N GLU A 37 0.91 14.12 -7.26
CA GLU A 37 -0.42 13.86 -6.70
C GLU A 37 -1.09 12.68 -7.41
N LEU A 38 -1.05 12.64 -8.73
CA LEU A 38 -1.60 11.54 -9.53
C LEU A 38 -0.90 10.20 -9.27
N VAL A 39 0.42 10.18 -9.12
CA VAL A 39 1.17 8.98 -8.73
C VAL A 39 0.69 8.47 -7.38
N SER A 40 0.50 9.37 -6.43
CA SER A 40 -0.02 9.07 -5.11
C SER A 40 -1.42 8.46 -5.17
N GLU A 41 -2.33 9.08 -5.90
CA GLU A 41 -3.72 8.60 -6.04
C GLU A 41 -3.81 7.24 -6.75
N ILE A 42 -3.07 7.06 -7.83
CA ILE A 42 -3.00 5.78 -8.55
C ILE A 42 -2.40 4.69 -7.65
N GLY A 43 -1.36 5.02 -6.91
CA GLY A 43 -0.75 4.11 -5.93
C GLY A 43 -1.75 3.64 -4.86
N MET A 44 -2.63 4.52 -4.38
CA MET A 44 -3.70 4.17 -3.45
C MET A 44 -4.68 3.17 -4.07
N LEU A 45 -5.11 3.42 -5.31
CA LEU A 45 -6.05 2.55 -6.02
C LEU A 45 -5.43 1.16 -6.28
N ILE A 46 -4.15 1.12 -6.66
CA ILE A 46 -3.42 -0.14 -6.83
C ILE A 46 -3.31 -0.89 -5.50
N THR A 47 -2.98 -0.20 -4.42
CA THR A 47 -2.87 -0.82 -3.10
C THR A 47 -4.21 -1.37 -2.63
N TYR A 48 -5.30 -0.65 -2.86
CA TYR A 48 -6.66 -1.11 -2.56
C TYR A 48 -6.98 -2.43 -3.28
N GLU A 49 -6.67 -2.52 -4.57
CA GLU A 49 -6.92 -3.73 -5.34
C GLU A 49 -5.99 -4.88 -4.94
N ALA A 50 -4.71 -4.60 -4.75
CA ALA A 50 -3.71 -5.59 -4.34
C ALA A 50 -3.98 -6.18 -2.94
N THR A 51 -4.73 -5.49 -2.11
CA THR A 51 -5.09 -5.92 -0.75
C THR A 51 -6.47 -6.56 -0.64
N ARG A 52 -7.17 -6.77 -1.77
CA ARG A 52 -8.53 -7.32 -1.82
C ARG A 52 -8.65 -8.69 -1.16
N ASP A 53 -7.68 -9.56 -1.36
CA ASP A 53 -7.73 -10.98 -0.95
C ASP A 53 -7.01 -11.23 0.39
N LEU A 54 -6.82 -10.19 1.19
CA LEU A 54 -6.18 -10.35 2.48
C LEU A 54 -7.06 -11.12 3.45
N PRO A 55 -6.48 -12.08 4.20
CA PRO A 55 -7.22 -12.84 5.19
C PRO A 55 -7.71 -11.95 6.32
N MET A 56 -8.96 -12.14 6.71
CA MET A 56 -9.62 -11.42 7.80
C MET A 56 -9.77 -12.32 9.02
N THR A 57 -9.77 -11.72 10.19
CA THR A 57 -10.09 -12.33 11.48
C THR A 57 -11.02 -11.42 12.28
N THR A 58 -11.54 -11.89 13.38
CA THR A 58 -12.34 -11.08 14.30
C THR A 58 -11.53 -10.69 15.52
N LYS A 59 -11.76 -9.48 16.00
CA LYS A 59 -11.20 -8.98 17.24
C LYS A 59 -12.33 -8.42 18.10
N HIS A 60 -12.35 -8.80 19.36
CA HIS A 60 -13.27 -8.23 20.34
C HIS A 60 -12.86 -6.78 20.65
N ILE A 61 -13.79 -5.86 20.47
CA ILE A 61 -13.62 -4.44 20.71
C ILE A 61 -14.76 -3.89 21.55
N GLU A 62 -14.49 -2.84 22.30
CA GLU A 62 -15.48 -2.05 23.00
C GLU A 62 -15.74 -0.76 22.23
N THR A 63 -17.00 -0.54 21.87
CA THR A 63 -17.46 0.73 21.27
C THR A 63 -18.09 1.60 22.33
N PRO A 64 -18.32 2.88 22.10
CA PRO A 64 -19.01 3.75 23.08
C PRO A 64 -20.43 3.30 23.45
N ILE A 65 -21.01 2.34 22.71
CA ILE A 65 -22.38 1.87 22.91
C ILE A 65 -22.40 0.44 23.47
N CYS A 66 -21.54 -0.46 22.94
CA CYS A 66 -21.51 -1.87 23.35
C CYS A 66 -20.20 -2.54 22.95
N GLU A 67 -19.94 -3.68 23.58
CA GLU A 67 -18.90 -4.61 23.15
C GLU A 67 -19.37 -5.38 21.90
N MET A 68 -18.46 -5.61 20.96
CA MET A 68 -18.74 -6.37 19.74
C MET A 68 -17.49 -7.01 19.16
N ASP A 69 -17.70 -8.05 18.35
CA ASP A 69 -16.65 -8.63 17.54
C ASP A 69 -16.57 -7.92 16.17
N ALA A 70 -15.45 -7.29 15.90
CA ALA A 70 -15.22 -6.54 14.68
C ALA A 70 -14.19 -7.21 13.76
N PRO A 71 -14.38 -7.13 12.44
CA PRO A 71 -13.43 -7.68 11.49
C PRO A 71 -12.11 -6.89 11.50
N THR A 72 -11.00 -7.62 11.49
CA THR A 72 -9.65 -7.07 11.38
C THR A 72 -8.80 -7.93 10.46
N LEU A 73 -7.70 -7.38 9.96
CA LEU A 73 -6.79 -8.17 9.13
C LEU A 73 -6.15 -9.27 9.96
N ALA A 74 -6.17 -10.50 9.42
CA ALA A 74 -5.47 -11.63 10.00
C ALA A 74 -3.98 -11.55 9.68
N GLY A 75 -3.15 -11.97 10.63
CA GLY A 75 -1.71 -12.14 10.43
C GLY A 75 -0.85 -10.96 10.86
N LYS A 76 0.44 -11.15 10.60
CA LYS A 76 1.50 -10.26 11.09
C LYS A 76 1.88 -9.31 9.98
N LYS A 77 1.87 -8.05 10.15
CA LYS A 77 2.55 -6.94 9.46
C LYS A 77 2.70 -7.03 7.92
N PHE A 78 2.24 -6.01 7.23
CA PHE A 78 2.67 -5.71 5.86
C PHE A 78 4.07 -5.13 5.86
N ALA A 79 4.89 -5.56 4.89
CA ALA A 79 6.12 -4.89 4.54
C ALA A 79 5.92 -4.21 3.18
N VAL A 80 6.18 -2.91 3.12
CA VAL A 80 6.22 -2.17 1.86
C VAL A 80 7.68 -2.04 1.46
N VAL A 81 8.02 -2.61 0.31
CA VAL A 81 9.39 -2.60 -0.21
C VAL A 81 9.42 -1.78 -1.50
N PRO A 82 9.74 -0.48 -1.43
CA PRO A 82 9.83 0.34 -2.62
C PRO A 82 11.10 0.03 -3.39
N ILE A 83 11.00 0.01 -4.72
CA ILE A 83 12.18 0.00 -5.58
C ILE A 83 12.72 1.42 -5.59
N LEU A 84 13.92 1.61 -5.03
CA LEU A 84 14.61 2.90 -4.99
C LEU A 84 15.03 3.30 -6.42
N ARG A 85 14.84 4.51 -6.82
CA ARG A 85 14.20 5.66 -6.11
C ARG A 85 12.77 5.89 -6.58
N ALA A 86 12.37 5.28 -7.68
CA ALA A 86 11.07 5.50 -8.33
C ALA A 86 9.87 5.15 -7.42
N GLY A 87 9.99 4.10 -6.62
CA GLY A 87 8.91 3.65 -5.74
C GLY A 87 8.66 4.51 -4.50
N LEU A 88 9.53 5.47 -4.17
CA LEU A 88 9.38 6.29 -2.97
C LEU A 88 8.12 7.17 -2.98
N GLY A 89 7.64 7.57 -4.16
CA GLY A 89 6.40 8.33 -4.31
C GLY A 89 5.14 7.56 -3.90
N LEU A 90 5.21 6.23 -3.85
CA LEU A 90 4.09 5.34 -3.49
C LEU A 90 4.07 4.98 -2.00
N VAL A 91 5.17 5.16 -1.28
CA VAL A 91 5.32 4.74 0.13
C VAL A 91 4.35 5.43 1.09
N PRO A 92 4.08 6.74 1.01
CA PRO A 92 3.19 7.42 1.95
C PRO A 92 1.77 6.85 1.96
N ILE A 93 1.35 6.23 0.87
CA ILE A 93 -0.01 5.72 0.69
C ILE A 93 -0.15 4.30 1.20
N THR A 94 0.86 3.49 0.96
CA THR A 94 0.92 2.11 1.43
C THR A 94 1.15 2.02 2.94
N SER A 95 1.61 3.11 3.58
CA SER A 95 1.67 3.24 5.03
C SER A 95 0.30 3.54 5.68
N MET A 96 -0.81 3.33 4.96
CA MET A 96 -2.13 3.34 5.59
C MET A 96 -2.06 2.44 6.83
N ARG A 97 -2.15 3.08 7.96
CA ARG A 97 -2.02 2.49 9.29
C ARG A 97 -2.80 1.17 9.40
N SER A 98 -2.18 0.07 9.07
CA SER A 98 -2.34 -1.10 9.90
C SER A 98 -1.78 -0.65 11.26
N SER A 99 -2.61 -0.54 12.27
CA SER A 99 -2.30 0.04 13.57
C SER A 99 -1.21 -0.70 14.37
N ARG A 100 -0.27 -1.31 13.67
CA ARG A 100 0.95 -1.97 14.15
C ARG A 100 2.04 -2.11 13.09
N ALA A 101 2.13 -1.22 12.12
CA ALA A 101 3.36 -1.06 11.37
C ALA A 101 4.33 -0.22 12.21
N GLU A 102 4.85 -0.81 13.26
CA GLU A 102 6.10 -0.34 13.82
C GLU A 102 7.16 -0.45 12.72
N SER A 103 7.69 0.68 12.34
CA SER A 103 8.75 0.83 11.39
C SER A 103 9.86 -0.19 11.66
N CYS A 104 10.10 -1.08 10.71
CA CYS A 104 11.19 -2.07 10.77
C CYS A 104 12.57 -1.41 10.64
N ALA A 105 12.66 -0.08 10.74
CA ALA A 105 13.91 0.67 10.58
C ALA A 105 14.66 0.93 11.90
N THR A 106 14.14 0.53 13.06
CA THR A 106 14.74 0.92 14.35
C THR A 106 14.92 -0.18 15.37
N LYS A 107 15.01 -1.44 14.97
CA LYS A 107 15.36 -2.51 15.92
C LYS A 107 16.43 -3.46 15.38
N HIS A 108 17.56 -2.94 14.98
CA HIS A 108 18.82 -3.66 15.01
C HIS A 108 19.95 -2.69 15.30
N GLN A 109 19.95 -2.21 16.52
CA GLN A 109 21.15 -1.71 17.16
C GLN A 109 21.23 -2.38 18.52
N GLU A 110 21.56 -3.67 18.49
CA GLU A 110 22.13 -4.31 19.69
C GLU A 110 23.49 -3.64 19.95
N PRO A 111 23.72 -3.15 21.15
CA PRO A 111 25.05 -2.68 21.51
C PRO A 111 26.00 -3.88 21.48
N LEU A 112 27.11 -3.73 20.78
CA LEU A 112 28.20 -4.69 20.77
C LEU A 112 28.63 -4.98 22.23
N PRO A 113 28.86 -6.24 22.60
CA PRO A 113 29.36 -6.57 23.92
C PRO A 113 30.73 -5.93 24.08
N THR A 114 30.85 -5.04 25.06
CA THR A 114 32.15 -4.57 25.54
C THR A 114 32.85 -5.72 26.19
N ASN A 115 33.90 -6.20 25.55
CA ASN A 115 34.81 -7.19 26.14
C ASN A 115 35.67 -6.50 27.20
N PRO A 116 35.89 -7.14 28.34
CA PRO A 116 36.73 -6.62 29.42
C PRO A 116 38.21 -6.51 29.06
#